data_d16362469603f4e44a52b2a3c0122018
#
_entry.id   d16362469603f4e44a52b2a3c0122018
#
_cell.length_a   1.000
_cell.length_b   1.000
_cell.length_c   1.000
_cell.angle_alpha   90.00
_cell.angle_beta   90.00
_cell.angle_gamma   90.00
#
_symmetry.space_group_name_H-M   'P 1'
#
loop_
_entity.id
_entity.type
_entity.pdbx_description
1 polymer ?
#
loop_
_entity_poly.entity_id
_entity_poly.type
_entity_poly.pdbx_seq_one_letter_code
_entity_poly.pdbx_strand_id
1 'polypeptide(L)'
;MFDVVTIGSATLDVFIESDSANIVSVSSKDKRSDFMSFPYGSKVEIDDFSRNLGGGGINTAMNFAHLGLKTSTVVKLGADEISPVIYQKLVESNIDTSNIIKSKEGLTGFSIILVSFQGDRTVLAHRGVNSSIKEKDVDFENIKSKWIYVA
;
A
#
# COMPACT_ATOMS: atom_id res chain seq x y z
N MET A 1 -15.15 -4.07 -21.65
CA MET A 1 -14.22 -2.95 -21.78
C MET A 1 -14.30 -2.12 -20.50
N PHE A 2 -13.17 -1.77 -19.90
CA PHE A 2 -13.08 -0.92 -18.71
C PHE A 2 -13.01 0.56 -19.10
N ASP A 3 -13.40 1.45 -18.21
CA ASP A 3 -13.12 2.87 -18.37
C ASP A 3 -11.66 3.15 -18.06
N VAL A 4 -11.14 2.54 -16.99
CA VAL A 4 -9.74 2.66 -16.58
C VAL A 4 -9.20 1.34 -16.03
N VAL A 5 -7.94 1.06 -16.35
CA VAL A 5 -7.13 0.01 -15.70
C VAL A 5 -5.94 0.68 -15.03
N THR A 6 -5.77 0.45 -13.73
CA THR A 6 -4.61 0.93 -13.01
C THR A 6 -3.51 -0.12 -12.97
N ILE A 7 -2.26 0.30 -13.02
CA ILE A 7 -1.08 -0.58 -12.89
C ILE A 7 -0.19 0.02 -11.80
N GLY A 8 0.15 -0.77 -10.78
CA GLY A 8 1.02 -0.28 -9.72
C GLY A 8 1.16 -1.23 -8.54
N SER A 9 1.54 -0.69 -7.39
CA SER A 9 1.72 -1.47 -6.16
C SER A 9 0.41 -1.73 -5.43
N ALA A 10 0.43 -2.81 -4.65
CA ALA A 10 -0.60 -3.20 -3.69
C ALA A 10 0.06 -3.45 -2.33
N THR A 11 -0.44 -2.81 -1.28
CA THR A 11 0.04 -2.98 0.09
C THR A 11 -1.12 -3.10 1.07
N LEU A 12 -0.87 -3.77 2.19
CA LEU A 12 -1.67 -3.61 3.39
C LEU A 12 -0.93 -2.66 4.32
N ASP A 13 -1.50 -1.51 4.60
CA ASP A 13 -0.91 -0.49 5.45
C ASP A 13 -1.53 -0.58 6.85
N VAL A 14 -0.68 -0.78 7.87
CA VAL A 14 -1.06 -0.81 9.28
C VAL A 14 -0.63 0.49 9.92
N PHE A 15 -1.59 1.30 10.31
CA PHE A 15 -1.36 2.54 11.05
C PHE A 15 -1.31 2.21 12.55
N ILE A 16 -0.32 2.75 13.21
CA ILE A 16 -0.06 2.55 14.63
C ILE A 16 0.11 3.91 15.28
N GLU A 17 -0.70 4.18 16.29
CA GLU A 17 -0.58 5.37 17.13
C GLU A 17 -0.06 4.96 18.51
N SER A 18 0.89 5.72 19.05
CA SER A 18 1.43 5.51 20.38
C SER A 18 1.91 6.82 20.98
N ASP A 19 1.36 7.16 22.15
CA ASP A 19 1.78 8.33 22.93
C ASP A 19 3.18 8.14 23.57
N SER A 20 3.71 6.90 23.53
CA SER A 20 5.06 6.59 24.01
C SER A 20 6.18 7.00 23.03
N ALA A 21 5.83 7.49 21.84
CA ALA A 21 6.81 7.96 20.87
C ALA A 21 7.43 9.30 21.32
N ASN A 22 8.77 9.40 21.26
CA ASN A 22 9.48 10.64 21.49
C ASN A 22 9.94 11.22 20.16
N ILE A 23 9.90 12.55 20.03
CA ILE A 23 10.49 13.26 18.88
C ILE A 23 11.82 13.85 19.31
N VAL A 24 12.91 13.38 18.70
CA VAL A 24 14.27 13.87 18.94
C VAL A 24 14.70 14.75 17.78
N SER A 25 14.91 16.05 18.05
CA SER A 25 15.37 17.02 17.06
C SER A 25 16.88 17.15 17.09
N VAL A 26 17.52 16.95 15.95
CA VAL A 26 18.95 17.18 15.77
C VAL A 26 19.13 18.34 14.82
N SER A 27 19.80 19.41 15.28
CA SER A 27 20.05 20.60 14.48
C SER A 27 21.55 20.75 14.22
N SER A 28 21.89 21.05 12.96
CA SER A 28 23.21 21.50 12.54
C SER A 28 23.09 22.88 11.90
N LYS A 29 24.22 23.49 11.50
CA LYS A 29 24.25 24.81 10.86
C LYS A 29 23.31 24.89 9.64
N ASP A 30 23.23 23.82 8.86
CA ASP A 30 22.56 23.82 7.55
C ASP A 30 21.34 22.89 7.50
N LYS A 31 21.04 22.11 8.58
CA LYS A 31 19.96 21.12 8.58
C LYS A 31 19.40 20.87 9.96
N ARG A 32 18.07 20.76 10.03
CA ARG A 32 17.35 20.15 11.15
C ARG A 32 16.73 18.83 10.69
N SER A 33 16.81 17.82 11.53
CA SER A 33 16.15 16.52 11.31
C SER A 33 15.46 16.10 12.59
N ASP A 34 14.22 15.68 12.46
CA ASP A 34 13.41 15.17 13.55
C ASP A 34 13.30 13.63 13.39
N PHE A 35 13.45 12.91 14.51
CA PHE A 35 13.46 11.45 14.57
C PHE A 35 12.38 10.99 15.55
N MET A 36 11.56 10.04 15.14
CA MET A 36 10.72 9.31 16.06
C MET A 36 11.55 8.26 16.77
N SER A 37 11.47 8.20 18.10
CA SER A 37 12.24 7.27 18.91
C SER A 37 11.40 6.63 20.00
N PHE A 38 11.77 5.41 20.35
CA PHE A 38 11.20 4.64 21.45
C PHE A 38 12.34 4.19 22.39
N PRO A 39 12.07 3.95 23.67
CA PRO A 39 13.10 3.44 24.58
C PRO A 39 13.62 2.08 24.08
N TYR A 40 14.93 1.96 24.01
CA TYR A 40 15.57 0.73 23.54
C TYR A 40 15.28 -0.45 24.49
N GLY A 41 14.88 -1.60 23.91
CA GLY A 41 14.59 -2.81 24.68
C GLY A 41 13.26 -2.78 25.44
N SER A 42 12.46 -1.73 25.31
CA SER A 42 11.14 -1.64 25.96
C SER A 42 10.05 -2.37 25.18
N LYS A 43 8.99 -2.74 25.88
CA LYS A 43 7.70 -3.06 25.27
C LYS A 43 6.92 -1.75 25.19
N VAL A 44 6.59 -1.34 23.97
CA VAL A 44 5.79 -0.13 23.71
C VAL A 44 4.34 -0.55 23.53
N GLU A 45 3.44 0.10 24.27
CA GLU A 45 2.01 -0.10 24.09
C GLU A 45 1.51 0.71 22.91
N ILE A 46 0.53 0.17 22.20
CA ILE A 46 -0.14 0.79 21.06
C ILE A 46 -1.48 1.30 21.57
N ASP A 47 -1.75 2.59 21.40
CA ASP A 47 -2.99 3.22 21.84
C ASP A 47 -4.13 2.96 20.85
N ASP A 48 -3.82 3.02 19.54
CA ASP A 48 -4.75 2.65 18.50
C ASP A 48 -4.02 2.06 17.29
N PHE A 49 -4.76 1.22 16.52
CA PHE A 49 -4.27 0.75 15.24
C PHE A 49 -5.41 0.57 14.23
N SER A 50 -5.11 0.83 12.97
CA SER A 50 -6.03 0.57 11.88
C SER A 50 -5.32 -0.08 10.70
N ARG A 51 -6.10 -0.74 9.83
CA ARG A 51 -5.59 -1.40 8.63
C ARG A 51 -6.33 -0.90 7.40
N ASN A 52 -5.59 -0.42 6.43
CA ASN A 52 -6.12 0.08 5.18
C ASN A 52 -5.41 -0.54 3.99
N LEU A 53 -6.06 -0.55 2.85
CA LEU A 53 -5.38 -0.85 1.60
C LEU A 53 -4.50 0.33 1.21
N GLY A 54 -3.33 0.02 0.63
CA GLY A 54 -2.37 0.98 0.14
C GLY A 54 -1.75 0.55 -1.18
N GLY A 55 -0.75 1.33 -1.58
CA GLY A 55 -0.06 1.17 -2.86
C GLY A 55 -0.72 1.95 -4.00
N GLY A 56 0.10 2.49 -4.91
CA GLY A 56 -0.37 3.37 -5.96
C GLY A 56 -1.42 2.74 -6.86
N GLY A 57 -1.25 1.47 -7.23
CA GLY A 57 -2.21 0.74 -8.07
C GLY A 57 -3.58 0.62 -7.43
N ILE A 58 -3.63 0.27 -6.14
CA ILE A 58 -4.90 0.12 -5.41
C ILE A 58 -5.52 1.48 -5.10
N ASN A 59 -4.76 2.44 -4.58
CA ASN A 59 -5.30 3.74 -4.20
C ASN A 59 -5.97 4.44 -5.39
N THR A 60 -5.35 4.38 -6.56
CA THR A 60 -5.94 4.96 -7.77
C THR A 60 -7.14 4.17 -8.27
N ALA A 61 -7.10 2.82 -8.22
CA ALA A 61 -8.25 1.99 -8.57
C ALA A 61 -9.47 2.29 -7.69
N MET A 62 -9.27 2.37 -6.37
CA MET A 62 -10.33 2.71 -5.41
C MET A 62 -10.95 4.08 -5.71
N ASN A 63 -10.12 5.09 -5.98
CA ASN A 63 -10.61 6.42 -6.31
C ASN A 63 -11.42 6.42 -7.62
N PHE A 64 -10.96 5.76 -8.68
CA PHE A 64 -11.70 5.67 -9.92
C PHE A 64 -13.02 4.91 -9.77
N ALA A 65 -13.03 3.82 -9.00
CA ALA A 65 -14.26 3.07 -8.71
C ALA A 65 -15.26 3.92 -7.90
N HIS A 66 -14.80 4.69 -6.90
CA HIS A 66 -15.65 5.62 -6.15
C HIS A 66 -16.23 6.74 -7.01
N LEU A 67 -15.55 7.14 -8.08
CA LEU A 67 -16.06 8.09 -9.08
C LEU A 67 -17.05 7.44 -10.07
N GLY A 68 -17.37 6.16 -9.90
CA GLY A 68 -18.33 5.43 -10.73
C GLY A 68 -17.75 4.89 -12.04
N LEU A 69 -16.43 4.91 -12.23
CA LEU A 69 -15.80 4.35 -13.42
C LEU A 69 -15.70 2.83 -13.32
N LYS A 70 -15.93 2.14 -14.43
CA LYS A 70 -15.68 0.70 -14.53
C LYS A 70 -14.18 0.43 -14.50
N THR A 71 -13.70 0.04 -13.32
CA THR A 71 -12.27 -0.04 -13.01
C THR A 71 -11.78 -1.49 -12.88
N SER A 72 -10.59 -1.77 -13.39
CA SER A 72 -9.80 -2.96 -13.07
C SER A 72 -8.40 -2.54 -12.63
N THR A 73 -7.67 -3.45 -12.00
CA THR A 73 -6.31 -3.15 -11.52
C THR A 73 -5.34 -4.29 -11.84
N VAL A 74 -4.14 -3.92 -12.26
CA VAL A 74 -2.98 -4.80 -12.40
C VAL A 74 -2.07 -4.53 -11.23
N VAL A 75 -2.12 -5.41 -10.25
CA VAL A 75 -1.24 -5.43 -9.07
C VAL A 75 -0.72 -6.84 -8.88
N LYS A 76 0.40 -6.99 -8.19
CA LYS A 76 0.97 -8.30 -7.89
C LYS A 76 0.81 -8.61 -6.41
N LEU A 77 0.18 -9.74 -6.11
CA LEU A 77 -0.04 -10.24 -4.76
C LEU A 77 0.82 -11.48 -4.50
N GLY A 78 1.32 -11.60 -3.29
CA GLY A 78 2.14 -12.72 -2.85
C GLY A 78 1.34 -13.96 -2.48
N ALA A 79 2.05 -14.98 -2.00
CA ALA A 79 1.47 -16.23 -1.52
C ALA A 79 1.40 -16.24 0.03
N ASP A 80 0.69 -15.27 0.58
CA ASP A 80 0.56 -15.03 2.02
C ASP A 80 -0.88 -14.70 2.43
N GLU A 81 -1.11 -14.52 3.72
CA GLU A 81 -2.43 -14.24 4.31
C GLU A 81 -2.95 -12.82 4.00
N ILE A 82 -2.07 -11.91 3.57
CA ILE A 82 -2.44 -10.54 3.18
C ILE A 82 -3.14 -10.51 1.83
N SER A 83 -2.71 -11.36 0.91
CA SER A 83 -3.23 -11.44 -0.45
C SER A 83 -4.76 -11.62 -0.52
N PRO A 84 -5.37 -12.57 0.19
CA PRO A 84 -6.84 -12.72 0.22
C PRO A 84 -7.56 -11.50 0.78
N VAL A 85 -7.00 -10.83 1.79
CA VAL A 85 -7.58 -9.62 2.39
C VAL A 85 -7.68 -8.49 1.36
N ILE A 86 -6.59 -8.24 0.64
CA ILE A 86 -6.58 -7.23 -0.43
C ILE A 86 -7.58 -7.60 -1.54
N TYR A 87 -7.54 -8.85 -1.99
CA TYR A 87 -8.43 -9.35 -3.04
C TYR A 87 -9.91 -9.12 -2.69
N GLN A 88 -10.31 -9.52 -1.49
CA GLN A 88 -11.70 -9.37 -1.02
C GLN A 88 -12.13 -7.90 -1.00
N LYS A 89 -11.28 -7.02 -0.48
CA LYS A 89 -11.56 -5.58 -0.42
C LYS A 89 -11.74 -4.96 -1.81
N LEU A 90 -10.97 -5.38 -2.81
CA LEU A 90 -11.12 -4.93 -4.19
C LEU A 90 -12.46 -5.36 -4.77
N VAL A 91 -12.86 -6.62 -4.52
CA VAL A 91 -14.17 -7.15 -4.95
C VAL A 91 -15.32 -6.37 -4.29
N GLU A 92 -15.25 -6.14 -2.98
CA GLU A 92 -16.23 -5.34 -2.22
C GLU A 92 -16.36 -3.90 -2.75
N SER A 93 -15.29 -3.38 -3.33
CA SER A 93 -15.24 -2.03 -3.93
C SER A 93 -15.63 -2.00 -5.42
N ASN A 94 -16.18 -3.10 -5.95
CA ASN A 94 -16.56 -3.25 -7.35
C ASN A 94 -15.41 -3.04 -8.35
N ILE A 95 -14.18 -3.37 -7.94
CA ILE A 95 -12.99 -3.33 -8.80
C ILE A 95 -12.81 -4.73 -9.39
N ASP A 96 -12.70 -4.80 -10.72
CA ASP A 96 -12.44 -6.05 -11.40
C ASP A 96 -11.02 -6.56 -11.09
N THR A 97 -10.94 -7.81 -10.69
CA THR A 97 -9.73 -8.47 -10.19
C THR A 97 -9.12 -9.46 -11.18
N SER A 98 -9.65 -9.52 -12.41
CA SER A 98 -9.21 -10.48 -13.44
C SER A 98 -7.76 -10.28 -13.89
N ASN A 99 -7.24 -9.05 -13.75
CA ASN A 99 -5.87 -8.69 -14.12
C ASN A 99 -4.87 -8.74 -12.95
N ILE A 100 -5.27 -9.26 -11.79
CA ILE A 100 -4.37 -9.42 -10.65
C ILE A 100 -3.35 -10.54 -10.92
N ILE A 101 -2.08 -10.22 -10.76
CA ILE A 101 -0.97 -11.14 -10.89
C ILE A 101 -0.77 -11.86 -9.55
N LYS A 102 -0.99 -13.17 -9.54
CA LYS A 102 -0.76 -14.00 -8.35
C LYS A 102 0.65 -14.59 -8.41
N SER A 103 1.50 -14.19 -7.49
CA SER A 103 2.82 -14.82 -7.33
C SER A 103 2.69 -16.15 -6.61
N LYS A 104 3.49 -17.13 -7.01
CA LYS A 104 3.58 -18.43 -6.31
C LYS A 104 4.52 -18.35 -5.10
N GLU A 105 5.38 -17.33 -5.05
CA GLU A 105 6.40 -17.13 -4.03
C GLU A 105 6.46 -15.65 -3.65
N GLY A 106 6.99 -15.40 -2.45
CA GLY A 106 7.18 -14.05 -1.92
C GLY A 106 5.94 -13.48 -1.24
N LEU A 107 6.15 -12.42 -0.49
CA LEU A 107 5.14 -11.76 0.33
C LEU A 107 4.49 -10.60 -0.41
N THR A 108 3.23 -10.37 -0.14
CA THR A 108 2.50 -9.16 -0.54
C THR A 108 3.14 -7.92 0.11
N GLY A 109 3.03 -6.77 -0.54
CA GLY A 109 3.50 -5.51 0.02
C GLY A 109 2.80 -5.19 1.34
N PHE A 110 3.57 -4.66 2.28
CA PHE A 110 3.10 -4.37 3.63
C PHE A 110 3.82 -3.15 4.19
N SER A 111 3.10 -2.29 4.92
CA SER A 111 3.69 -1.14 5.59
C SER A 111 3.24 -1.06 7.05
N ILE A 112 4.15 -0.68 7.94
CA ILE A 112 3.85 -0.20 9.27
C ILE A 112 4.03 1.32 9.26
N ILE A 113 2.98 2.05 9.58
CA ILE A 113 2.94 3.50 9.57
C ILE A 113 2.82 3.95 11.02
N LEU A 114 3.93 4.41 11.57
CA LEU A 114 4.01 4.94 12.92
C LEU A 114 3.57 6.41 12.87
N VAL A 115 2.46 6.73 13.52
CA VAL A 115 1.93 8.09 13.61
C VAL A 115 2.33 8.69 14.96
N SER A 116 2.91 9.88 14.94
CA SER A 116 3.30 10.60 16.14
C SER A 116 2.15 11.45 16.68
N PHE A 117 2.23 11.83 17.95
CA PHE A 117 1.31 12.79 18.58
C PHE A 117 1.27 14.18 17.89
N GLN A 118 2.24 14.48 17.01
CA GLN A 118 2.28 15.69 16.20
C GLN A 118 1.57 15.54 14.84
N GLY A 119 1.09 14.32 14.52
CA GLY A 119 0.43 14.01 13.25
C GLY A 119 1.37 13.64 12.11
N ASP A 120 2.69 13.77 12.29
CA ASP A 120 3.68 13.27 11.33
C ASP A 120 3.85 11.76 11.45
N ARG A 121 4.35 11.13 10.38
CA ARG A 121 4.44 9.68 10.29
C ARG A 121 5.79 9.20 9.78
N THR A 122 6.20 8.05 10.29
CA THR A 122 7.32 7.26 9.74
C THR A 122 6.77 5.98 9.14
N VAL A 123 7.14 5.66 7.90
CA VAL A 123 6.67 4.47 7.18
C VAL A 123 7.78 3.44 7.12
N LEU A 124 7.55 2.27 7.68
CA LEU A 124 8.38 1.09 7.53
C LEU A 124 7.75 0.21 6.45
N ALA A 125 8.33 0.24 5.24
CA ALA A 125 7.74 -0.41 4.07
C ALA A 125 8.48 -1.67 3.65
N HIS A 126 7.75 -2.78 3.56
CA HIS A 126 8.19 -4.00 2.88
C HIS A 126 7.52 -4.08 1.52
N ARG A 127 8.28 -3.88 0.45
CA ARG A 127 7.74 -3.85 -0.91
C ARG A 127 7.24 -5.21 -1.40
N GLY A 128 7.79 -6.30 -0.90
CA GLY A 128 7.39 -7.65 -1.30
C GLY A 128 7.46 -7.86 -2.81
N VAL A 129 6.47 -8.57 -3.34
CA VAL A 129 6.38 -8.88 -4.78
C VAL A 129 6.11 -7.66 -5.67
N ASN A 130 5.74 -6.50 -5.11
CA ASN A 130 5.57 -5.27 -5.89
C ASN A 130 6.85 -4.87 -6.65
N SER A 131 8.03 -5.11 -6.06
CA SER A 131 9.31 -4.81 -6.69
C SER A 131 9.65 -5.69 -7.88
N SER A 132 8.87 -6.76 -8.09
CA SER A 132 9.10 -7.76 -9.14
C SER A 132 8.10 -7.69 -10.30
N ILE A 133 7.22 -6.68 -10.33
CA ILE A 133 6.32 -6.46 -11.47
C ILE A 133 7.16 -6.06 -12.68
N LYS A 134 6.95 -6.76 -13.79
CA LYS A 134 7.63 -6.51 -15.06
C LYS A 134 6.60 -6.35 -16.17
N GLU A 135 6.97 -5.67 -17.24
CA GLU A 135 6.12 -5.48 -18.42
C GLU A 135 5.51 -6.79 -18.92
N LYS A 136 6.31 -7.86 -18.98
CA LYS A 136 5.86 -9.19 -19.42
C LYS A 136 4.80 -9.84 -18.51
N ASP A 137 4.63 -9.34 -17.30
CA ASP A 137 3.63 -9.86 -16.34
C ASP A 137 2.24 -9.24 -16.62
N VAL A 138 2.19 -8.20 -17.48
CA VAL A 138 0.96 -7.46 -17.84
C VAL A 138 0.50 -7.90 -19.23
N ASP A 139 -0.70 -8.44 -19.29
CA ASP A 139 -1.29 -8.88 -20.57
C ASP A 139 -1.94 -7.70 -21.31
N PHE A 140 -1.10 -6.82 -21.87
CA PHE A 140 -1.56 -5.63 -22.60
C PHE A 140 -2.44 -5.95 -23.81
N GLU A 141 -2.29 -7.12 -24.42
CA GLU A 141 -3.08 -7.50 -25.60
C GLU A 141 -4.55 -7.78 -25.25
N ASN A 142 -4.81 -8.32 -24.06
CA ASN A 142 -6.15 -8.65 -23.59
C ASN A 142 -6.78 -7.57 -22.69
N ILE A 143 -6.00 -6.59 -22.20
CA ILE A 143 -6.54 -5.45 -21.45
C ILE A 143 -7.28 -4.51 -22.41
N LYS A 144 -8.63 -4.52 -22.33
CA LYS A 144 -9.49 -3.61 -23.10
C LYS A 144 -9.99 -2.49 -22.20
N SER A 145 -9.38 -1.33 -22.31
CA SER A 145 -9.68 -0.14 -21.51
C SER A 145 -9.60 1.13 -22.34
N LYS A 146 -10.35 2.18 -21.94
CA LYS A 146 -10.23 3.52 -22.51
C LYS A 146 -8.95 4.20 -22.04
N TRP A 147 -8.56 3.97 -20.76
CA TRP A 147 -7.39 4.57 -20.13
C TRP A 147 -6.59 3.53 -19.36
N ILE A 148 -5.26 3.66 -19.39
CA ILE A 148 -4.34 2.95 -18.51
C ILE A 148 -3.63 3.98 -17.65
N TYR A 149 -3.70 3.83 -16.34
CA TYR A 149 -3.04 4.68 -15.37
C TYR A 149 -1.92 3.90 -14.67
N VAL A 150 -0.70 4.37 -14.78
CA VAL A 150 0.48 3.75 -14.13
C VAL A 150 0.89 4.60 -12.94
N ALA A 151 0.99 3.98 -11.72
CA ALA A 151 1.27 4.63 -10.44
C ALA A 151 2.57 4.10 -9.79
#